data_fb56e3b459e549ba902badcf815cd9af
#
_entry.id   fb56e3b459e549ba902badcf815cd9af
#
_cell.length_a   1.000
_cell.length_b   1.000
_cell.length_c   1.000
_cell.angle_alpha   90.00
_cell.angle_beta   90.00
_cell.angle_gamma   90.00
#
_symmetry.space_group_name_H-M   'P 1'
#
loop_
_entity.id
_entity.type
_entity.pdbx_description
1 polymer ?
#
loop_
_entity_poly.entity_id
_entity_poly.type
_entity_poly.pdbx_seq_one_letter_code
_entity_poly.pdbx_strand_id
1 'polypeptide(L)'
;MLNHRLINAPRDTEKFINAAIQFLRKHAENKKVFCALSGGVDSSATYLLLKKAKINVIPVFIDHGLMRIIRGMEESEYVKKIFPDVIIIDIRNEFLPKILDEGDAEGKRRLFKNAYSEIINKVINRENCDLLADGTILPDIEESFGVKIRDLKETMTIEEEVSLKKRNIKGFVKSQHNLEIEYNVEATIQPVASLTKPEVRNVLKYFNMPKELIYRKAFPGPALAARIIGPISLNNLAFEKKVHDVVESSVEDYYMEKFGKVMIINDSGEQEPFQVFAAISENILTKKVTGLIDGRRSYEVPLCVKGMWDYEKLTKIASKIEGYARVFYEINYNPKGIYDVVIRSINSKDARTATVTNLPFNLITDIQLKLNEIPESKHIFYDVTPKPPATIEYV
;
A
#
# COMPACT_ATOMS: atom_id res chain seq x y z
N MET A 1 -25.19 5.38 -1.67
CA MET A 1 -24.81 3.96 -1.67
C MET A 1 -24.78 3.45 -0.23
N LEU A 2 -25.36 2.28 0.04
CA LEU A 2 -25.34 1.67 1.37
C LEU A 2 -24.00 0.96 1.59
N ASN A 3 -23.46 1.06 2.83
CA ASN A 3 -22.25 0.37 3.23
C ASN A 3 -22.57 -0.65 4.33
N HIS A 4 -22.41 -1.92 4.01
CA HIS A 4 -22.56 -3.00 4.99
C HIS A 4 -21.17 -3.36 5.53
N ARG A 5 -20.93 -3.09 6.82
CA ARG A 5 -19.65 -3.30 7.50
C ARG A 5 -19.79 -4.29 8.64
N LEU A 6 -18.94 -5.30 8.67
CA LEU A 6 -18.86 -6.20 9.83
C LEU A 6 -17.93 -5.59 10.89
N ILE A 7 -18.46 -4.76 11.78
CA ILE A 7 -17.69 -4.02 12.80
C ILE A 7 -17.67 -4.69 14.18
N ASN A 8 -18.70 -5.44 14.53
CA ASN A 8 -18.84 -6.12 15.83
C ASN A 8 -18.57 -7.62 15.69
N ALA A 9 -17.35 -7.98 15.29
CA ALA A 9 -16.96 -9.37 15.08
C ALA A 9 -16.09 -9.91 16.22
N PRO A 10 -16.19 -11.23 16.54
CA PRO A 10 -15.30 -11.86 17.49
C PRO A 10 -13.83 -11.74 17.12
N ARG A 11 -12.94 -11.69 18.12
CA ARG A 11 -11.47 -11.63 17.91
C ARG A 11 -10.85 -12.97 17.60
N ASP A 12 -11.44 -14.06 18.03
CA ASP A 12 -11.03 -15.41 17.66
C ASP A 12 -11.23 -15.63 16.17
N THR A 13 -10.19 -16.11 15.47
CA THR A 13 -10.17 -16.21 14.00
C THR A 13 -11.28 -17.10 13.46
N GLU A 14 -11.54 -18.25 14.08
CA GLU A 14 -12.57 -19.19 13.61
C GLU A 14 -13.98 -18.63 13.86
N LYS A 15 -14.21 -18.07 15.05
CA LYS A 15 -15.48 -17.40 15.37
C LYS A 15 -15.71 -16.20 14.47
N PHE A 16 -14.64 -15.42 14.16
CA PHE A 16 -14.73 -14.33 13.18
C PHE A 16 -15.17 -14.83 11.82
N ILE A 17 -14.52 -15.88 11.28
CA ILE A 17 -14.86 -16.43 9.96
C ILE A 17 -16.32 -16.88 9.92
N ASN A 18 -16.82 -17.55 10.98
CA ASN A 18 -18.21 -17.95 11.07
C ASN A 18 -19.16 -16.74 11.08
N ALA A 19 -18.84 -15.69 11.84
CA ALA A 19 -19.59 -14.44 11.84
C ALA A 19 -19.58 -13.74 10.47
N ALA A 20 -18.41 -13.72 9.81
CA ALA A 20 -18.28 -13.15 8.45
C ALA A 20 -19.10 -13.93 7.42
N ILE A 21 -19.13 -15.27 7.48
CA ILE A 21 -19.98 -16.09 6.62
C ILE A 21 -21.47 -15.78 6.82
N GLN A 22 -21.90 -15.65 8.07
CA GLN A 22 -23.30 -15.30 8.37
C GLN A 22 -23.64 -13.90 7.86
N PHE A 23 -22.75 -12.93 8.09
CA PHE A 23 -22.88 -11.57 7.59
C PHE A 23 -22.97 -11.53 6.05
N LEU A 24 -22.07 -12.23 5.36
CA LEU A 24 -22.07 -12.28 3.89
C LEU A 24 -23.34 -12.93 3.34
N ARG A 25 -23.79 -14.02 3.92
CA ARG A 25 -25.08 -14.65 3.53
C ARG A 25 -26.26 -13.72 3.75
N LYS A 26 -26.31 -13.02 4.87
CA LYS A 26 -27.39 -12.07 5.17
C LYS A 26 -27.49 -10.94 4.15
N HIS A 27 -26.36 -10.44 3.63
CA HIS A 27 -26.32 -9.24 2.80
C HIS A 27 -26.08 -9.51 1.31
N ALA A 28 -25.59 -10.70 0.94
CA ALA A 28 -25.16 -11.02 -0.43
C ALA A 28 -25.73 -12.34 -0.97
N GLU A 29 -26.60 -13.06 -0.22
CA GLU A 29 -27.24 -14.25 -0.73
C GLU A 29 -28.08 -13.90 -1.96
N ASN A 30 -27.96 -14.72 -3.02
CA ASN A 30 -28.61 -14.51 -4.32
C ASN A 30 -28.19 -13.23 -5.08
N LYS A 31 -27.12 -12.56 -4.66
CA LYS A 31 -26.58 -11.39 -5.33
C LYS A 31 -25.24 -11.71 -5.99
N LYS A 32 -24.97 -11.05 -7.12
CA LYS A 32 -23.67 -11.12 -7.79
C LYS A 32 -22.76 -10.02 -7.26
N VAL A 33 -21.60 -10.43 -6.72
CA VAL A 33 -20.68 -9.53 -6.02
C VAL A 33 -19.43 -9.31 -6.86
N PHE A 34 -19.13 -8.06 -7.21
CA PHE A 34 -17.81 -7.67 -7.73
C PHE A 34 -16.82 -7.62 -6.56
N CYS A 35 -15.66 -8.27 -6.69
CA CYS A 35 -14.57 -8.21 -5.72
C CYS A 35 -13.29 -7.72 -6.39
N ALA A 36 -12.85 -6.51 -6.05
CA ALA A 36 -11.56 -5.99 -6.49
C ALA A 36 -10.44 -6.75 -5.79
N LEU A 37 -9.84 -7.71 -6.48
CA LEU A 37 -8.79 -8.58 -5.96
C LEU A 37 -7.41 -8.04 -6.39
N SER A 38 -6.89 -7.05 -5.66
CA SER A 38 -5.58 -6.44 -5.95
C SER A 38 -4.38 -7.35 -5.64
N GLY A 39 -4.62 -8.56 -5.11
CA GLY A 39 -3.57 -9.46 -4.61
C GLY A 39 -2.95 -9.01 -3.29
N GLY A 40 -3.42 -7.93 -2.70
CA GLY A 40 -3.06 -7.52 -1.34
C GLY A 40 -3.69 -8.42 -0.27
N VAL A 41 -3.17 -8.36 0.94
CA VAL A 41 -3.62 -9.17 2.10
C VAL A 41 -5.13 -9.03 2.34
N ASP A 42 -5.65 -7.80 2.31
CA ASP A 42 -7.03 -7.47 2.70
C ASP A 42 -8.05 -7.91 1.64
N SER A 43 -7.80 -7.59 0.38
CA SER A 43 -8.64 -8.01 -0.74
C SER A 43 -8.66 -9.53 -0.89
N SER A 44 -7.53 -10.20 -0.63
CA SER A 44 -7.45 -11.67 -0.66
C SER A 44 -8.27 -12.30 0.45
N ALA A 45 -8.22 -11.78 1.68
CA ALA A 45 -9.06 -12.26 2.78
C ALA A 45 -10.55 -12.07 2.49
N THR A 46 -10.93 -10.89 1.97
CA THR A 46 -12.31 -10.60 1.54
C THR A 46 -12.82 -11.62 0.52
N TYR A 47 -12.02 -11.86 -0.53
CA TYR A 47 -12.36 -12.82 -1.57
C TYR A 47 -12.51 -14.26 -1.02
N LEU A 48 -11.59 -14.71 -0.18
CA LEU A 48 -11.67 -16.04 0.42
C LEU A 48 -12.87 -16.23 1.32
N LEU A 49 -13.28 -15.20 2.07
CA LEU A 49 -14.50 -15.21 2.88
C LEU A 49 -15.75 -15.31 2.00
N LEU A 50 -15.82 -14.56 0.89
CA LEU A 50 -16.90 -14.65 -0.09
C LEU A 50 -17.02 -16.06 -0.67
N LYS A 51 -15.89 -16.66 -1.09
CA LYS A 51 -15.87 -18.06 -1.56
C LYS A 51 -16.35 -19.05 -0.49
N LYS A 52 -15.86 -18.90 0.75
CA LYS A 52 -16.24 -19.78 1.86
C LYS A 52 -17.73 -19.65 2.19
N ALA A 53 -18.32 -18.47 2.07
CA ALA A 53 -19.74 -18.20 2.24
C ALA A 53 -20.59 -18.72 1.07
N LYS A 54 -19.98 -19.18 -0.04
CA LYS A 54 -20.60 -19.61 -1.31
C LYS A 54 -21.38 -18.50 -2.00
N ILE A 55 -20.91 -17.26 -1.90
CA ILE A 55 -21.47 -16.11 -2.61
C ILE A 55 -21.04 -16.17 -4.08
N ASN A 56 -21.95 -15.73 -4.98
CA ASN A 56 -21.65 -15.57 -6.40
C ASN A 56 -20.71 -14.36 -6.59
N VAL A 57 -19.39 -14.59 -6.59
CA VAL A 57 -18.35 -13.55 -6.64
C VAL A 57 -17.63 -13.55 -7.94
N ILE A 58 -17.43 -12.35 -8.50
CA ILE A 58 -16.56 -12.08 -9.66
C ILE A 58 -15.27 -11.43 -9.16
N PRO A 59 -14.18 -12.20 -8.99
CA PRO A 59 -12.90 -11.66 -8.58
C PRO A 59 -12.18 -11.03 -9.78
N VAL A 60 -11.83 -9.75 -9.66
CA VAL A 60 -11.22 -8.99 -10.76
C VAL A 60 -9.92 -8.36 -10.29
N PHE A 61 -8.84 -8.61 -11.03
CA PHE A 61 -7.60 -7.86 -10.96
C PHE A 61 -7.54 -6.89 -12.14
N ILE A 62 -7.31 -5.61 -11.87
CA ILE A 62 -7.19 -4.57 -12.89
C ILE A 62 -5.71 -4.30 -13.11
N ASP A 63 -5.20 -4.63 -14.28
CA ASP A 63 -3.84 -4.32 -14.71
C ASP A 63 -3.83 -2.98 -15.47
N HIS A 64 -3.43 -1.93 -14.75
CA HIS A 64 -3.29 -0.57 -15.28
C HIS A 64 -1.85 -0.23 -15.70
N GLY A 65 -0.92 -1.19 -15.65
CA GLY A 65 0.47 -1.04 -16.06
C GLY A 65 1.41 -0.44 -15.00
N LEU A 66 0.87 0.15 -13.92
CA LEU A 66 1.68 0.69 -12.82
C LEU A 66 1.95 -0.33 -11.70
N MET A 67 1.54 -1.59 -11.89
CA MET A 67 1.81 -2.64 -10.92
C MET A 67 3.30 -3.03 -10.94
N ARG A 68 3.78 -3.56 -9.82
CA ARG A 68 5.18 -3.98 -9.69
C ARG A 68 5.45 -5.31 -10.38
N ILE A 69 6.72 -5.61 -10.54
CA ILE A 69 7.24 -6.95 -10.78
C ILE A 69 7.51 -7.60 -9.40
N ILE A 70 7.28 -8.88 -9.30
CA ILE A 70 7.53 -9.70 -8.10
C ILE A 70 8.44 -10.84 -8.51
N ARG A 71 9.71 -10.78 -8.16
CA ARG A 71 10.72 -11.79 -8.52
C ARG A 71 10.74 -12.10 -10.03
N GLY A 72 10.76 -11.04 -10.83
CA GLY A 72 10.76 -11.13 -12.29
C GLY A 72 9.41 -11.44 -12.93
N MET A 73 8.33 -11.65 -12.16
CA MET A 73 6.99 -11.94 -12.65
C MET A 73 6.09 -10.71 -12.56
N GLU A 74 5.31 -10.41 -13.60
CA GLU A 74 4.28 -9.36 -13.51
C GLU A 74 3.25 -9.70 -12.43
N GLU A 75 2.77 -8.68 -11.71
CA GLU A 75 1.88 -8.87 -10.57
C GLU A 75 0.55 -9.53 -10.96
N SER A 76 0.04 -9.26 -12.16
CA SER A 76 -1.16 -9.91 -12.69
C SER A 76 -0.98 -11.43 -12.84
N GLU A 77 0.18 -11.88 -13.31
CA GLU A 77 0.52 -13.30 -13.41
C GLU A 77 0.67 -13.94 -12.02
N TYR A 78 1.32 -13.24 -11.11
CA TYR A 78 1.47 -13.68 -9.73
C TYR A 78 0.11 -13.90 -9.05
N VAL A 79 -0.82 -12.93 -9.20
CA VAL A 79 -2.17 -13.02 -8.63
C VAL A 79 -2.95 -14.16 -9.28
N LYS A 80 -2.83 -14.34 -10.62
CA LYS A 80 -3.45 -15.44 -11.34
C LYS A 80 -2.97 -16.82 -10.90
N LYS A 81 -1.69 -16.92 -10.54
CA LYS A 81 -1.10 -18.17 -10.02
C LYS A 81 -1.68 -18.54 -8.64
N ILE A 82 -1.93 -17.55 -7.78
CA ILE A 82 -2.52 -17.79 -6.45
C ILE A 82 -4.03 -18.00 -6.52
N PHE A 83 -4.71 -17.24 -7.37
CA PHE A 83 -6.16 -17.26 -7.54
C PHE A 83 -6.52 -17.57 -9.01
N PRO A 84 -6.56 -18.87 -9.39
CA PRO A 84 -6.75 -19.27 -10.79
C PRO A 84 -8.07 -18.80 -11.44
N ASP A 85 -9.07 -18.50 -10.62
CA ASP A 85 -10.38 -18.01 -11.05
C ASP A 85 -10.45 -16.47 -11.19
N VAL A 86 -9.39 -15.72 -10.83
CA VAL A 86 -9.38 -14.28 -11.02
C VAL A 86 -9.46 -13.89 -12.51
N ILE A 87 -10.28 -12.90 -12.80
CA ILE A 87 -10.37 -12.28 -14.13
C ILE A 87 -9.35 -11.13 -14.17
N ILE A 88 -8.39 -11.23 -15.07
CA ILE A 88 -7.45 -10.14 -15.33
C ILE A 88 -8.05 -9.20 -16.37
N ILE A 89 -8.19 -7.92 -16.03
CA ILE A 89 -8.63 -6.88 -16.94
C ILE A 89 -7.44 -5.96 -17.22
N ASP A 90 -6.91 -6.09 -18.42
CA ASP A 90 -5.82 -5.25 -18.92
C ASP A 90 -6.37 -3.93 -19.44
N ILE A 91 -6.02 -2.83 -18.78
CA ILE A 91 -6.40 -1.47 -19.17
C ILE A 91 -5.18 -0.60 -19.46
N ARG A 92 -3.99 -1.19 -19.64
CA ARG A 92 -2.74 -0.45 -19.85
C ARG A 92 -2.84 0.55 -20.98
N ASN A 93 -3.42 0.13 -22.09
CA ASN A 93 -3.59 0.99 -23.27
C ASN A 93 -4.57 2.16 -23.07
N GLU A 94 -5.54 2.01 -22.17
CA GLU A 94 -6.51 3.06 -21.85
C GLU A 94 -6.03 3.98 -20.73
N PHE A 95 -5.27 3.42 -19.78
CA PHE A 95 -4.89 4.11 -18.55
C PHE A 95 -3.54 4.83 -18.66
N LEU A 96 -2.48 4.17 -19.17
CA LEU A 96 -1.15 4.76 -19.19
C LEU A 96 -1.11 6.11 -19.93
N PRO A 97 -1.77 6.30 -21.11
CA PRO A 97 -1.76 7.60 -21.78
C PRO A 97 -2.34 8.75 -20.94
N LYS A 98 -3.21 8.44 -19.96
CA LYS A 98 -3.84 9.46 -19.10
C LYS A 98 -2.93 9.93 -17.97
N ILE A 99 -1.94 9.11 -17.56
CA ILE A 99 -1.06 9.41 -16.43
C ILE A 99 0.39 9.71 -16.86
N LEU A 100 0.77 9.39 -18.10
CA LEU A 100 2.06 9.79 -18.64
C LEU A 100 2.19 11.32 -18.60
N ASP A 101 3.43 11.79 -18.39
CA ASP A 101 3.80 13.20 -18.26
C ASP A 101 3.25 13.91 -16.99
N GLU A 102 2.41 13.23 -16.17
CA GLU A 102 1.99 13.81 -14.90
C GLU A 102 3.11 13.77 -13.87
N GLY A 103 3.53 14.95 -13.42
CA GLY A 103 4.61 15.11 -12.44
C GLY A 103 4.11 15.47 -11.04
N ASP A 104 2.90 16.01 -10.93
CA ASP A 104 2.34 16.43 -9.65
C ASP A 104 1.77 15.24 -8.85
N ALA A 105 2.09 15.20 -7.56
CA ALA A 105 1.66 14.15 -6.67
C ALA A 105 0.14 14.00 -6.55
N GLU A 106 -0.57 15.11 -6.37
CA GLU A 106 -2.04 15.10 -6.27
C GLU A 106 -2.69 14.86 -7.64
N GLY A 107 -2.05 15.34 -8.73
CA GLY A 107 -2.43 15.04 -10.11
C GLY A 107 -2.45 13.53 -10.37
N LYS A 108 -1.35 12.83 -10.02
CA LYS A 108 -1.25 11.36 -10.15
C LYS A 108 -2.33 10.62 -9.37
N ARG A 109 -2.59 11.02 -8.11
CA ARG A 109 -3.64 10.41 -7.30
C ARG A 109 -5.02 10.61 -7.88
N ARG A 110 -5.33 11.83 -8.35
CA ARG A 110 -6.61 12.16 -8.97
C ARG A 110 -6.83 11.39 -10.25
N LEU A 111 -5.84 11.35 -11.15
CA LEU A 111 -5.92 10.60 -12.40
C LEU A 111 -6.11 9.11 -12.15
N PHE A 112 -5.34 8.54 -11.21
CA PHE A 112 -5.50 7.15 -10.83
C PHE A 112 -6.89 6.85 -10.29
N LYS A 113 -7.38 7.64 -9.32
CA LYS A 113 -8.70 7.48 -8.71
C LYS A 113 -9.82 7.50 -9.75
N ASN A 114 -9.80 8.49 -10.65
CA ASN A 114 -10.83 8.65 -11.68
C ASN A 114 -10.84 7.48 -12.68
N ALA A 115 -9.67 7.13 -13.21
CA ALA A 115 -9.57 6.04 -14.18
C ALA A 115 -9.93 4.70 -13.56
N TYR A 116 -9.49 4.43 -12.33
CA TYR A 116 -9.76 3.19 -11.64
C TYR A 116 -11.26 3.01 -11.33
N SER A 117 -11.93 4.06 -10.86
CA SER A 117 -13.38 4.03 -10.60
C SER A 117 -14.21 3.87 -11.87
N GLU A 118 -13.82 4.52 -12.98
CA GLU A 118 -14.45 4.36 -14.28
C GLU A 118 -14.41 2.89 -14.74
N ILE A 119 -13.26 2.25 -14.64
CA ILE A 119 -13.09 0.85 -15.05
C ILE A 119 -13.89 -0.09 -14.16
N ILE A 120 -13.87 0.11 -12.85
CA ILE A 120 -14.69 -0.70 -11.93
C ILE A 120 -16.16 -0.61 -12.32
N ASN A 121 -16.68 0.59 -12.58
CA ASN A 121 -18.07 0.78 -12.99
C ASN A 121 -18.39 0.12 -14.34
N LYS A 122 -17.46 0.20 -15.31
CA LYS A 122 -17.62 -0.53 -16.61
C LYS A 122 -17.74 -2.03 -16.38
N VAL A 123 -16.91 -2.60 -15.49
CA VAL A 123 -16.94 -4.05 -15.20
C VAL A 123 -18.19 -4.44 -14.43
N ILE A 124 -18.56 -3.67 -13.40
CA ILE A 124 -19.80 -3.88 -12.64
C ILE A 124 -21.00 -3.93 -13.57
N ASN A 125 -21.12 -2.96 -14.49
CA ASN A 125 -22.23 -2.90 -15.45
C ASN A 125 -22.20 -4.08 -16.43
N ARG A 126 -21.02 -4.40 -17.01
CA ARG A 126 -20.85 -5.51 -17.95
C ARG A 126 -21.25 -6.85 -17.31
N GLU A 127 -20.83 -7.07 -16.09
CA GLU A 127 -21.08 -8.32 -15.38
C GLU A 127 -22.42 -8.33 -14.65
N ASN A 128 -23.17 -7.22 -14.65
CA ASN A 128 -24.42 -7.04 -13.88
C ASN A 128 -24.21 -7.41 -12.41
N CYS A 129 -23.23 -6.79 -11.76
CA CYS A 129 -22.98 -7.01 -10.34
C CYS A 129 -23.91 -6.14 -9.50
N ASP A 130 -24.53 -6.74 -8.49
CA ASP A 130 -25.44 -6.06 -7.57
C ASP A 130 -24.67 -5.34 -6.47
N LEU A 131 -23.53 -5.90 -6.06
CA LEU A 131 -22.75 -5.46 -4.90
C LEU A 131 -21.27 -5.36 -5.24
N LEU A 132 -20.56 -4.48 -4.50
CA LEU A 132 -19.10 -4.39 -4.48
C LEU A 132 -18.59 -4.89 -3.13
N ALA A 133 -17.61 -5.78 -3.13
CA ALA A 133 -16.87 -6.16 -1.92
C ALA A 133 -15.47 -5.55 -1.96
N ASP A 134 -15.07 -4.90 -0.89
CA ASP A 134 -13.74 -4.33 -0.72
C ASP A 134 -13.03 -4.79 0.57
N GLY A 135 -11.72 -4.61 0.60
CA GLY A 135 -10.84 -5.03 1.69
C GLY A 135 -10.61 -3.96 2.75
N THR A 136 -11.52 -3.01 2.95
CA THR A 136 -11.41 -2.00 4.01
C THR A 136 -11.25 -2.67 5.38
N ILE A 137 -10.23 -2.28 6.13
CA ILE A 137 -9.92 -2.80 7.47
C ILE A 137 -10.11 -1.74 8.56
N LEU A 138 -10.02 -2.15 9.81
CA LEU A 138 -10.23 -1.29 10.97
C LEU A 138 -9.40 0.01 10.94
N PRO A 139 -8.08 0.01 10.67
CA PRO A 139 -7.31 1.24 10.60
C PRO A 139 -7.79 2.23 9.53
N ASP A 140 -8.25 1.72 8.37
CA ASP A 140 -8.75 2.57 7.29
C ASP A 140 -10.02 3.33 7.71
N ILE A 141 -10.90 2.65 8.45
CA ILE A 141 -12.13 3.25 8.97
C ILE A 141 -11.81 4.26 10.08
N GLU A 142 -10.95 3.89 11.03
CA GLU A 142 -10.55 4.77 12.11
C GLU A 142 -9.86 6.04 11.60
N GLU A 143 -9.01 5.92 10.57
CA GLU A 143 -8.37 7.07 9.91
C GLU A 143 -9.38 7.95 9.16
N SER A 144 -10.27 7.33 8.39
CA SER A 144 -11.23 8.04 7.55
C SER A 144 -12.30 8.78 8.34
N PHE A 145 -12.80 8.20 9.41
CA PHE A 145 -13.90 8.75 10.20
C PHE A 145 -13.45 9.41 11.51
N GLY A 146 -12.19 9.25 11.91
CA GLY A 146 -11.67 9.76 13.18
C GLY A 146 -12.33 9.12 14.41
N VAL A 147 -12.88 7.91 14.25
CA VAL A 147 -13.55 7.14 15.31
C VAL A 147 -12.78 5.90 15.64
N LYS A 148 -12.71 5.55 16.93
CA LYS A 148 -12.23 4.24 17.37
C LYS A 148 -13.42 3.28 17.39
N ILE A 149 -13.46 2.34 16.44
CA ILE A 149 -14.54 1.36 16.32
C ILE A 149 -14.73 0.54 17.61
N ARG A 150 -13.64 0.28 18.34
CA ARG A 150 -13.69 -0.43 19.62
C ARG A 150 -14.43 0.32 20.72
N ASP A 151 -14.63 1.62 20.57
CA ASP A 151 -15.36 2.48 21.51
C ASP A 151 -16.83 2.66 21.10
N LEU A 152 -17.26 2.10 19.95
CA LEU A 152 -18.64 2.14 19.51
C LEU A 152 -19.50 1.26 20.41
N LYS A 153 -20.65 1.80 20.85
CA LYS A 153 -21.68 1.00 21.50
C LYS A 153 -22.26 -0.01 20.48
N GLU A 154 -22.64 -1.19 20.94
CA GLU A 154 -23.17 -2.25 20.07
C GLU A 154 -24.36 -1.82 19.19
N THR A 155 -25.08 -0.79 19.60
CA THR A 155 -26.26 -0.24 18.89
C THR A 155 -25.94 0.95 17.98
N MET A 156 -24.69 1.43 17.94
CA MET A 156 -24.30 2.60 17.16
C MET A 156 -23.69 2.22 15.82
N THR A 157 -24.09 2.92 14.76
CA THR A 157 -23.39 2.86 13.48
C THR A 157 -22.20 3.82 13.44
N ILE A 158 -21.25 3.59 12.51
CA ILE A 158 -20.13 4.51 12.31
C ILE A 158 -20.61 5.90 11.91
N GLU A 159 -21.66 5.95 11.08
CA GLU A 159 -22.28 7.19 10.60
C GLU A 159 -22.92 7.99 11.74
N GLU A 160 -23.55 7.33 12.70
CA GLU A 160 -24.11 7.97 13.90
C GLU A 160 -23.03 8.55 14.79
N GLU A 161 -21.96 7.78 15.06
CA GLU A 161 -20.81 8.26 15.85
C GLU A 161 -20.11 9.44 15.18
N VAL A 162 -19.88 9.37 13.85
CA VAL A 162 -19.32 10.49 13.08
C VAL A 162 -20.21 11.72 13.18
N SER A 163 -21.54 11.55 13.11
CA SER A 163 -22.50 12.66 13.24
C SER A 163 -22.44 13.31 14.62
N LEU A 164 -22.30 12.53 15.67
CA LEU A 164 -22.12 13.05 17.03
C LEU A 164 -20.81 13.79 17.23
N LYS A 165 -19.70 13.26 16.69
CA LYS A 165 -18.38 13.91 16.76
C LYS A 165 -18.29 15.16 15.92
N LYS A 166 -18.89 15.22 14.73
CA LYS A 166 -18.92 16.43 13.88
C LYS A 166 -19.58 17.63 14.57
N ARG A 167 -20.47 17.41 15.51
CA ARG A 167 -21.05 18.49 16.32
C ARG A 167 -20.05 19.12 17.29
N ASN A 168 -18.95 18.41 17.61
CA ASN A 168 -17.99 18.80 18.64
C ASN A 168 -16.60 19.18 18.14
N ILE A 169 -16.29 19.04 16.82
CA ILE A 169 -14.94 19.29 16.30
C ILE A 169 -14.98 20.14 15.04
N LYS A 170 -14.45 21.37 15.11
CA LYS A 170 -14.09 22.19 13.94
C LYS A 170 -12.75 21.72 13.41
N GLY A 171 -12.73 21.08 12.26
CA GLY A 171 -11.51 20.74 11.54
C GLY A 171 -11.37 19.23 11.27
N PHE A 172 -11.94 18.76 10.19
CA PHE A 172 -11.81 17.38 9.75
C PHE A 172 -10.73 17.23 8.68
N VAL A 173 -9.83 16.29 8.86
CA VAL A 173 -8.81 15.89 7.87
C VAL A 173 -9.50 15.13 6.75
N LYS A 174 -9.21 15.49 5.51
CA LYS A 174 -9.73 14.80 4.31
C LYS A 174 -9.34 13.32 4.30
N SER A 175 -10.32 12.46 4.13
CA SER A 175 -10.16 11.03 3.92
C SER A 175 -9.34 10.73 2.65
N GLN A 176 -8.35 9.84 2.75
CA GLN A 176 -7.51 9.41 1.64
C GLN A 176 -7.99 8.09 1.01
N HIS A 177 -9.05 7.49 1.52
CA HIS A 177 -9.56 6.19 1.10
C HIS A 177 -10.80 6.30 0.21
N ASN A 178 -11.11 5.24 -0.54
CA ASN A 178 -12.14 5.11 -1.58
C ASN A 178 -13.60 5.45 -1.18
N LEU A 179 -13.82 6.09 -0.05
CA LEU A 179 -15.13 6.39 0.52
C LEU A 179 -15.95 7.47 -0.24
N GLU A 180 -15.31 8.17 -1.18
CA GLU A 180 -15.95 9.22 -2.00
C GLU A 180 -16.23 8.77 -3.45
N ILE A 181 -15.99 7.50 -3.78
CA ILE A 181 -16.26 6.99 -5.12
C ILE A 181 -17.68 6.42 -5.15
N GLU A 182 -18.48 6.88 -6.08
CA GLU A 182 -19.78 6.28 -6.38
C GLU A 182 -19.62 5.13 -7.36
N TYR A 183 -19.94 3.92 -6.92
CA TYR A 183 -20.01 2.74 -7.76
C TYR A 183 -21.46 2.43 -8.14
N ASN A 184 -21.67 1.90 -9.34
CA ASN A 184 -23.00 1.53 -9.84
C ASN A 184 -23.48 0.20 -9.24
N VAL A 185 -23.56 0.15 -7.93
CA VAL A 185 -24.03 -1.00 -7.15
C VAL A 185 -25.03 -0.57 -6.08
N GLU A 186 -25.86 -1.50 -5.62
CA GLU A 186 -26.83 -1.26 -4.54
C GLU A 186 -26.11 -0.94 -3.21
N ALA A 187 -25.03 -1.69 -2.91
CA ALA A 187 -24.27 -1.52 -1.69
C ALA A 187 -22.83 -2.00 -1.83
N THR A 188 -21.98 -1.51 -0.92
CA THR A 188 -20.62 -2.04 -0.69
C THR A 188 -20.64 -2.94 0.55
N ILE A 189 -19.92 -4.08 0.48
CA ILE A 189 -19.77 -5.05 1.57
C ILE A 189 -18.32 -5.05 2.04
N GLN A 190 -18.12 -4.88 3.35
CA GLN A 190 -16.81 -4.80 3.98
C GLN A 190 -16.69 -5.84 5.11
N PRO A 191 -16.42 -7.12 4.78
CA PRO A 191 -16.45 -8.21 5.76
C PRO A 191 -15.28 -8.19 6.74
N VAL A 192 -14.17 -7.52 6.40
CA VAL A 192 -12.96 -7.44 7.22
C VAL A 192 -12.81 -6.11 7.97
N ALA A 193 -13.86 -5.28 7.97
CA ALA A 193 -13.87 -3.92 8.52
C ALA A 193 -13.52 -3.81 10.01
N SER A 194 -13.72 -4.87 10.80
CA SER A 194 -13.37 -4.91 12.23
C SER A 194 -11.94 -5.39 12.50
N LEU A 195 -11.22 -5.86 11.50
CA LEU A 195 -9.92 -6.50 11.67
C LEU A 195 -8.75 -5.51 11.56
N THR A 196 -7.76 -5.72 12.40
CA THR A 196 -6.42 -5.16 12.23
C THR A 196 -5.62 -5.99 11.23
N LYS A 197 -4.52 -5.44 10.70
CA LYS A 197 -3.66 -6.16 9.74
C LYS A 197 -3.17 -7.54 10.23
N PRO A 198 -2.71 -7.70 11.50
CA PRO A 198 -2.37 -9.02 12.03
C PRO A 198 -3.54 -10.00 12.05
N GLU A 199 -4.75 -9.54 12.37
CA GLU A 199 -5.96 -10.38 12.38
C GLU A 199 -6.36 -10.82 10.95
N VAL A 200 -6.26 -9.93 9.95
CA VAL A 200 -6.45 -10.31 8.53
C VAL A 200 -5.45 -11.38 8.09
N ARG A 201 -4.19 -11.27 8.51
CA ARG A 201 -3.17 -12.30 8.23
C ARG A 201 -3.52 -13.64 8.89
N ASN A 202 -4.14 -13.64 10.07
CA ASN A 202 -4.61 -14.87 10.70
C ASN A 202 -5.76 -15.52 9.90
N VAL A 203 -6.63 -14.71 9.28
CA VAL A 203 -7.64 -15.23 8.33
C VAL A 203 -6.97 -15.91 7.14
N LEU A 204 -5.94 -15.32 6.54
CA LEU A 204 -5.20 -15.94 5.44
C LEU A 204 -4.48 -17.23 5.86
N LYS A 205 -3.92 -17.29 7.08
CA LYS A 205 -3.34 -18.52 7.65
C LYS A 205 -4.38 -19.62 7.80
N TYR A 206 -5.57 -19.29 8.27
CA TYR A 206 -6.70 -20.24 8.38
C TYR A 206 -7.04 -20.88 7.03
N PHE A 207 -6.95 -20.09 5.93
CA PHE A 207 -7.16 -20.58 4.57
C PHE A 207 -5.91 -21.24 3.95
N ASN A 208 -4.85 -21.48 4.72
CA ASN A 208 -3.59 -22.08 4.27
C ASN A 208 -2.95 -21.36 3.07
N MET A 209 -3.06 -20.04 3.03
CA MET A 209 -2.46 -19.25 1.96
C MET A 209 -0.94 -19.24 2.06
N PRO A 210 -0.22 -19.05 0.93
CA PRO A 210 1.25 -18.98 0.93
C PRO A 210 1.79 -17.87 1.84
N LYS A 211 2.96 -18.10 2.46
CA LYS A 211 3.59 -17.09 3.35
C LYS A 211 3.86 -15.77 2.63
N GLU A 212 4.23 -15.82 1.36
CA GLU A 212 4.49 -14.67 0.51
C GLU A 212 3.25 -13.78 0.36
N LEU A 213 2.05 -14.36 0.33
CA LEU A 213 0.80 -13.60 0.34
C LEU A 213 0.47 -13.07 1.73
N ILE A 214 0.56 -13.93 2.76
CA ILE A 214 0.22 -13.60 4.16
C ILE A 214 1.03 -12.40 4.65
N TYR A 215 2.33 -12.38 4.33
CA TYR A 215 3.27 -11.36 4.76
C TYR A 215 3.59 -10.32 3.68
N ARG A 216 2.79 -10.29 2.62
CA ARG A 216 2.96 -9.33 1.54
C ARG A 216 2.95 -7.91 2.08
N LYS A 217 3.90 -7.11 1.59
CA LYS A 217 4.04 -5.72 1.97
C LYS A 217 2.92 -4.86 1.41
N ALA A 218 2.58 -3.81 2.15
CA ALA A 218 1.64 -2.81 1.67
C ALA A 218 2.16 -2.17 0.37
N PHE A 219 1.24 -1.94 -0.56
CA PHE A 219 1.51 -1.26 -1.82
C PHE A 219 0.57 -0.06 -1.95
N PRO A 220 1.05 1.11 -2.40
CA PRO A 220 0.22 2.31 -2.43
C PRO A 220 -0.91 2.21 -3.46
N GLY A 221 -2.03 2.88 -3.20
CA GLY A 221 -3.17 2.93 -4.13
C GLY A 221 -2.76 3.36 -5.55
N PRO A 222 -1.99 4.47 -5.74
CA PRO A 222 -1.51 4.87 -7.05
C PRO A 222 -0.38 3.98 -7.61
N ALA A 223 -0.10 2.84 -7.00
CA ALA A 223 0.91 1.88 -7.40
C ALA A 223 2.30 2.54 -7.56
N LEU A 224 3.10 2.15 -8.55
CA LEU A 224 4.43 2.72 -8.77
C LEU A 224 4.43 4.21 -9.14
N ALA A 225 3.31 4.79 -9.56
CA ALA A 225 3.21 6.23 -9.76
C ALA A 225 3.55 7.04 -8.50
N ALA A 226 3.30 6.47 -7.30
CA ALA A 226 3.66 7.09 -6.02
C ALA A 226 5.17 7.06 -5.72
N ARG A 227 5.96 6.32 -6.49
CA ARG A 227 7.40 6.09 -6.32
C ARG A 227 8.25 6.68 -7.42
N ILE A 228 7.64 7.12 -8.52
CA ILE A 228 8.29 7.90 -9.57
C ILE A 228 8.13 9.39 -9.23
N ILE A 229 9.21 10.04 -8.84
CA ILE A 229 9.22 11.46 -8.45
C ILE A 229 9.48 12.30 -9.69
N GLY A 230 8.48 13.09 -10.08
CA GLY A 230 8.44 13.83 -11.34
C GLY A 230 7.53 13.18 -12.39
N PRO A 231 7.60 13.61 -13.66
CA PRO A 231 6.76 13.07 -14.73
C PRO A 231 6.96 11.58 -14.96
N ILE A 232 5.85 10.87 -15.23
CA ILE A 232 5.88 9.44 -15.56
C ILE A 232 6.15 9.28 -17.05
N SER A 233 7.10 8.41 -17.40
CA SER A 233 7.33 7.93 -18.77
C SER A 233 7.36 6.41 -18.79
N LEU A 234 7.21 5.81 -19.97
CA LEU A 234 7.32 4.36 -20.11
C LEU A 234 8.72 3.86 -19.72
N ASN A 235 9.76 4.65 -20.01
CA ASN A 235 11.14 4.30 -19.69
C ASN A 235 11.40 4.31 -18.17
N ASN A 236 11.00 5.39 -17.45
CA ASN A 236 11.21 5.43 -16.01
C ASN A 236 10.30 4.47 -15.26
N LEU A 237 9.10 4.18 -15.77
CA LEU A 237 8.24 3.15 -15.21
C LEU A 237 8.85 1.74 -15.35
N ALA A 238 9.42 1.42 -16.52
CA ALA A 238 10.10 0.15 -16.73
C ALA A 238 11.35 0.02 -15.86
N PHE A 239 12.09 1.11 -15.67
CA PHE A 239 13.22 1.17 -14.75
C PHE A 239 12.78 0.99 -13.30
N GLU A 240 11.73 1.73 -12.84
CA GLU A 240 11.19 1.61 -11.48
C GLU A 240 10.75 0.18 -11.16
N LYS A 241 10.05 -0.50 -12.07
CA LYS A 241 9.69 -1.91 -11.90
C LYS A 241 10.89 -2.79 -11.57
N LYS A 242 12.00 -2.61 -12.30
CA LYS A 242 13.22 -3.41 -12.11
C LYS A 242 13.90 -3.11 -10.77
N VAL A 243 14.16 -1.83 -10.48
CA VAL A 243 14.88 -1.45 -9.25
C VAL A 243 14.05 -1.74 -8.00
N HIS A 244 12.73 -1.60 -8.09
CA HIS A 244 11.83 -1.95 -7.01
C HIS A 244 11.90 -3.46 -6.68
N ASP A 245 11.82 -4.32 -7.70
CA ASP A 245 11.92 -5.78 -7.53
C ASP A 245 13.27 -6.18 -6.91
N VAL A 246 14.37 -5.58 -7.37
CA VAL A 246 15.70 -5.81 -6.79
C VAL A 246 15.75 -5.43 -5.31
N VAL A 247 15.24 -4.26 -4.94
CA VAL A 247 15.28 -3.77 -3.55
C VAL A 247 14.38 -4.62 -2.65
N GLU A 248 13.13 -4.86 -3.06
CA GLU A 248 12.16 -5.61 -2.26
C GLU A 248 12.60 -7.06 -2.08
N SER A 249 12.98 -7.75 -3.16
CA SER A 249 13.39 -9.16 -3.12
C SER A 249 14.67 -9.38 -2.32
N SER A 250 15.68 -8.49 -2.48
CA SER A 250 16.95 -8.64 -1.73
C SER A 250 16.77 -8.55 -0.23
N VAL A 251 15.90 -7.64 0.24
CA VAL A 251 15.60 -7.51 1.67
C VAL A 251 14.78 -8.71 2.15
N GLU A 252 13.79 -9.14 1.38
CA GLU A 252 12.99 -10.34 1.73
C GLU A 252 13.85 -11.59 1.84
N ASP A 253 14.71 -11.82 0.86
CA ASP A 253 15.60 -12.99 0.83
C ASP A 253 16.53 -13.00 2.04
N TYR A 254 17.16 -11.87 2.35
CA TYR A 254 18.03 -11.74 3.51
C TYR A 254 17.32 -12.12 4.82
N TYR A 255 16.11 -11.58 5.05
CA TYR A 255 15.39 -11.87 6.28
C TYR A 255 14.77 -13.27 6.31
N MET A 256 14.37 -13.80 5.15
CA MET A 256 13.88 -15.17 5.04
C MET A 256 15.01 -16.17 5.30
N GLU A 257 16.18 -15.97 4.71
CA GLU A 257 17.34 -16.84 4.88
C GLU A 257 17.85 -16.82 6.32
N LYS A 258 18.02 -15.62 6.88
CA LYS A 258 18.63 -15.46 8.21
C LYS A 258 17.70 -15.80 9.37
N PHE A 259 16.39 -15.50 9.23
CA PHE A 259 15.43 -15.61 10.33
C PHE A 259 14.21 -16.49 10.01
N GLY A 260 14.10 -17.01 8.79
CA GLY A 260 12.91 -17.72 8.31
C GLY A 260 11.65 -16.84 8.24
N LYS A 261 11.82 -15.51 8.14
CA LYS A 261 10.74 -14.53 8.20
C LYS A 261 11.01 -13.40 7.22
N VAL A 262 9.94 -12.95 6.54
CA VAL A 262 9.94 -11.74 5.68
C VAL A 262 9.68 -10.46 6.45
N MET A 263 9.29 -10.56 7.73
CA MET A 263 9.06 -9.42 8.62
C MET A 263 10.26 -9.18 9.51
N ILE A 264 10.60 -7.90 9.70
CA ILE A 264 11.62 -7.47 10.65
C ILE A 264 11.06 -7.59 12.08
N ILE A 265 11.88 -8.05 13.01
CA ILE A 265 11.58 -8.08 14.44
C ILE A 265 12.15 -6.78 15.01
N ASN A 266 11.32 -6.01 15.74
CA ASN A 266 11.78 -4.83 16.46
C ASN A 266 12.65 -5.19 17.68
N ASP A 267 13.23 -4.18 18.35
CA ASP A 267 14.13 -4.37 19.49
C ASP A 267 13.47 -5.08 20.68
N SER A 268 12.13 -5.03 20.79
CA SER A 268 11.36 -5.77 21.79
C SER A 268 11.01 -7.20 21.38
N GLY A 269 11.45 -7.66 20.22
CA GLY A 269 11.15 -9.01 19.70
C GLY A 269 9.77 -9.12 19.05
N GLU A 270 9.00 -8.05 18.95
CA GLU A 270 7.71 -8.02 18.25
C GLU A 270 7.90 -7.91 16.74
N GLN A 271 7.02 -8.55 15.97
CA GLN A 271 6.99 -8.41 14.53
C GLN A 271 6.19 -7.16 14.15
N GLU A 272 6.85 -6.21 13.49
CA GLU A 272 6.22 -5.03 12.94
C GLU A 272 5.88 -5.18 11.46
N PRO A 273 4.80 -4.53 10.97
CA PRO A 273 4.59 -4.38 9.53
C PRO A 273 5.81 -3.71 8.91
N PHE A 274 6.40 -4.38 7.95
CA PHE A 274 7.61 -3.93 7.29
C PHE A 274 7.30 -3.53 5.85
N GLN A 275 7.84 -2.40 5.42
CA GLN A 275 7.74 -1.93 4.05
C GLN A 275 9.12 -1.52 3.55
N VAL A 276 9.51 -2.05 2.40
CA VAL A 276 10.74 -1.70 1.69
C VAL A 276 10.42 -1.52 0.21
N PHE A 277 11.02 -0.51 -0.41
CA PHE A 277 10.81 -0.22 -1.82
C PHE A 277 11.90 0.69 -2.38
N ALA A 278 11.98 0.77 -3.70
CA ALA A 278 12.69 1.83 -4.39
C ALA A 278 11.74 2.98 -4.73
N ALA A 279 12.31 4.18 -4.86
CA ALA A 279 11.68 5.32 -5.53
C ALA A 279 12.73 5.93 -6.45
N ILE A 280 12.31 6.52 -7.57
CA ILE A 280 13.22 7.03 -8.60
C ILE A 280 12.91 8.46 -9.01
N SER A 281 13.93 9.12 -9.55
CA SER A 281 13.82 10.39 -10.24
C SER A 281 15.01 10.58 -11.19
N GLU A 282 14.90 11.44 -12.21
CA GLU A 282 16.04 11.84 -13.02
C GLU A 282 17.04 12.71 -12.23
N ASN A 283 16.54 13.52 -11.29
CA ASN A 283 17.37 14.36 -10.41
C ASN A 283 16.60 14.65 -9.11
N ILE A 284 16.68 13.71 -8.16
CA ILE A 284 15.86 13.77 -6.95
C ILE A 284 16.21 14.94 -6.03
N LEU A 285 17.47 15.37 -6.03
CA LEU A 285 17.95 16.45 -5.14
C LEU A 285 17.37 17.81 -5.49
N THR A 286 16.83 17.96 -6.70
CA THR A 286 16.15 19.19 -7.14
C THR A 286 14.64 19.11 -7.16
N LYS A 287 14.07 17.93 -6.86
CA LYS A 287 12.63 17.70 -6.87
C LYS A 287 12.06 17.83 -5.47
N LYS A 288 10.88 18.45 -5.39
CA LYS A 288 10.12 18.47 -4.15
C LYS A 288 9.53 17.09 -3.88
N VAL A 289 9.71 16.60 -2.67
CA VAL A 289 9.15 15.34 -2.18
C VAL A 289 8.29 15.59 -0.94
N THR A 290 7.39 14.66 -0.65
CA THR A 290 6.45 14.82 0.45
C THR A 290 7.11 14.68 1.81
N GLY A 291 6.90 15.65 2.67
CA GLY A 291 7.23 15.67 4.09
C GLY A 291 6.02 16.02 4.96
N LEU A 292 6.26 16.24 6.25
CA LEU A 292 5.27 16.66 7.25
C LEU A 292 5.85 17.79 8.09
N ILE A 293 5.14 18.92 8.15
CA ILE A 293 5.43 20.02 9.07
C ILE A 293 4.16 20.24 9.92
N ASP A 294 4.28 20.17 11.22
CA ASP A 294 3.16 20.30 12.17
C ASP A 294 1.96 19.40 11.83
N GLY A 295 2.25 18.16 11.41
CA GLY A 295 1.24 17.16 11.04
C GLY A 295 0.55 17.43 9.68
N ARG A 296 0.95 18.47 8.95
CA ARG A 296 0.45 18.81 7.61
C ARG A 296 1.47 18.41 6.55
N ARG A 297 1.00 18.02 5.37
CA ARG A 297 1.87 17.74 4.24
C ARG A 297 2.65 18.98 3.83
N SER A 298 3.93 18.80 3.61
CA SER A 298 4.85 19.78 3.03
C SER A 298 5.53 19.17 1.80
N TYR A 299 6.07 20.04 0.94
CA TYR A 299 6.75 19.65 -0.28
C TYR A 299 8.04 20.46 -0.40
N GLU A 300 9.13 19.84 0.06
CA GLU A 300 10.47 20.44 0.03
C GLU A 300 11.47 19.51 -0.63
N VAL A 301 12.62 20.05 -1.03
CA VAL A 301 13.72 19.23 -1.56
C VAL A 301 14.35 18.39 -0.47
N PRO A 302 14.93 17.22 -0.80
CA PRO A 302 15.69 16.43 0.17
C PRO A 302 17.09 17.00 0.39
N LEU A 303 17.66 16.73 1.57
CA LEU A 303 19.07 16.96 1.89
C LEU A 303 19.88 15.70 1.59
N CYS A 304 20.95 15.81 0.80
CA CYS A 304 21.91 14.74 0.59
C CYS A 304 23.05 14.83 1.61
N VAL A 305 23.37 13.71 2.23
CA VAL A 305 24.51 13.56 3.13
C VAL A 305 25.44 12.44 2.66
N LYS A 306 26.74 12.63 2.86
CA LYS A 306 27.81 11.69 2.49
C LYS A 306 28.72 11.46 3.69
N GLY A 307 29.50 10.41 3.66
CA GLY A 307 30.51 10.10 4.66
C GLY A 307 30.37 8.68 5.21
N MET A 308 30.84 8.45 6.43
CA MET A 308 30.76 7.13 7.06
C MET A 308 29.33 6.81 7.46
N TRP A 309 28.90 5.59 7.16
CA TRP A 309 27.59 5.08 7.58
C TRP A 309 27.50 4.99 9.10
N ASP A 310 26.57 5.71 9.67
CA ASP A 310 26.23 5.67 11.09
C ASP A 310 24.71 5.84 11.21
N TYR A 311 24.01 4.72 11.36
CA TYR A 311 22.56 4.69 11.36
C TYR A 311 21.94 5.59 12.46
N GLU A 312 22.46 5.52 13.70
CA GLU A 312 21.90 6.28 14.82
C GLU A 312 22.09 7.78 14.64
N LYS A 313 23.28 8.19 14.22
CA LYS A 313 23.59 9.58 13.95
C LYS A 313 22.75 10.13 12.80
N LEU A 314 22.68 9.39 11.69
CA LEU A 314 21.92 9.79 10.50
C LEU A 314 20.43 9.93 10.76
N THR A 315 19.81 8.96 11.44
CA THR A 315 18.38 9.00 11.77
C THR A 315 18.05 10.07 12.82
N LYS A 316 18.96 10.32 13.77
CA LYS A 316 18.84 11.41 14.74
C LYS A 316 18.90 12.79 14.08
N ILE A 317 19.77 12.99 13.10
CA ILE A 317 19.82 14.21 12.29
C ILE A 317 18.53 14.35 11.50
N ALA A 318 18.12 13.29 10.82
CA ALA A 318 16.95 13.29 9.95
C ALA A 318 15.63 13.51 10.70
N SER A 319 15.53 13.10 11.98
CA SER A 319 14.35 13.33 12.80
C SER A 319 14.14 14.80 13.22
N LYS A 320 15.18 15.64 13.10
CA LYS A 320 15.19 17.05 13.50
C LYS A 320 15.43 18.00 12.33
N ILE A 321 15.27 17.50 11.11
CA ILE A 321 15.55 18.29 9.90
C ILE A 321 14.55 19.44 9.77
N GLU A 322 15.07 20.62 9.41
CA GLU A 322 14.30 21.82 9.10
C GLU A 322 14.65 22.33 7.71
N GLY A 323 13.68 22.85 6.98
CA GLY A 323 13.85 23.39 5.62
C GLY A 323 14.02 22.35 4.51
N TYR A 324 13.95 21.06 4.83
CA TYR A 324 14.00 19.94 3.88
C TYR A 324 12.92 18.93 4.22
N ALA A 325 12.45 18.18 3.21
CA ALA A 325 11.44 17.13 3.44
C ALA A 325 12.07 15.83 3.97
N ARG A 326 13.30 15.53 3.57
CA ARG A 326 13.97 14.24 3.85
C ARG A 326 15.49 14.38 3.88
N VAL A 327 16.15 13.39 4.46
CA VAL A 327 17.59 13.20 4.43
C VAL A 327 17.93 11.92 3.68
N PHE A 328 18.71 12.02 2.63
CA PHE A 328 19.19 10.90 1.84
C PHE A 328 20.69 10.71 2.07
N TYR A 329 21.06 9.51 2.49
CA TYR A 329 22.46 9.09 2.57
C TYR A 329 22.88 8.53 1.21
N GLU A 330 23.91 9.12 0.59
CA GLU A 330 24.44 8.63 -0.69
C GLU A 330 25.29 7.38 -0.47
N ILE A 331 24.91 6.28 -1.10
CA ILE A 331 25.62 5.00 -1.07
C ILE A 331 26.59 4.92 -2.24
N ASN A 332 26.14 5.33 -3.45
CA ASN A 332 26.92 5.24 -4.68
C ASN A 332 26.54 6.30 -5.70
N TYR A 333 27.48 6.59 -6.61
CA TYR A 333 27.29 7.49 -7.74
C TYR A 333 27.91 6.92 -9.01
N ASN A 334 27.10 6.80 -10.07
CA ASN A 334 27.52 6.45 -11.43
C ASN A 334 27.19 7.61 -12.37
N PRO A 335 28.21 8.35 -12.88
CA PRO A 335 27.99 9.51 -13.75
C PRO A 335 27.36 9.18 -15.11
N LYS A 336 27.36 7.90 -15.51
CA LYS A 336 26.76 7.44 -16.77
C LYS A 336 25.29 7.04 -16.63
N GLY A 337 24.78 6.91 -15.40
CA GLY A 337 23.40 6.59 -15.13
C GLY A 337 22.45 7.76 -15.45
N ILE A 338 21.17 7.46 -15.52
CA ILE A 338 20.09 8.39 -15.88
C ILE A 338 19.24 8.72 -14.65
N TYR A 339 18.88 7.70 -13.88
CA TYR A 339 17.91 7.81 -12.79
C TYR A 339 18.57 7.64 -11.42
N ASP A 340 18.23 8.54 -10.51
CA ASP A 340 18.53 8.40 -9.10
C ASP A 340 17.58 7.36 -8.50
N VAL A 341 18.11 6.49 -7.64
CA VAL A 341 17.36 5.45 -6.92
C VAL A 341 17.43 5.72 -5.43
N VAL A 342 16.29 5.78 -4.76
CA VAL A 342 16.20 5.90 -3.30
C VAL A 342 15.65 4.63 -2.71
N ILE A 343 16.43 3.96 -1.87
CA ILE A 343 16.01 2.83 -1.07
C ILE A 343 15.27 3.37 0.16
N ARG A 344 14.02 2.99 0.32
CA ARG A 344 13.19 3.32 1.48
C ARG A 344 12.84 2.04 2.22
N SER A 345 13.27 1.93 3.48
CA SER A 345 12.93 0.81 4.35
C SER A 345 12.48 1.33 5.69
N ILE A 346 11.25 0.98 6.08
CA ILE A 346 10.61 1.49 7.29
C ILE A 346 9.83 0.40 8.02
N ASN A 347 9.73 0.55 9.33
CA ASN A 347 8.84 -0.21 10.20
C ASN A 347 7.71 0.70 10.70
N SER A 348 6.48 0.21 10.64
CA SER A 348 5.32 0.93 11.14
C SER A 348 4.25 -0.05 11.61
N LYS A 349 3.57 0.27 12.70
CA LYS A 349 2.42 -0.50 13.22
C LYS A 349 1.09 0.05 12.72
N ASP A 350 1.00 1.35 12.56
CA ASP A 350 -0.24 2.09 12.34
C ASP A 350 -0.23 3.00 11.09
N ALA A 351 0.86 3.01 10.34
CA ALA A 351 1.13 3.91 9.22
C ALA A 351 1.16 5.42 9.59
N ARG A 352 0.84 5.80 10.83
CA ARG A 352 0.89 7.20 11.32
C ARG A 352 2.30 7.59 11.69
N THR A 353 3.01 6.68 12.33
CA THR A 353 4.43 6.81 12.67
C THR A 353 5.23 5.71 11.99
N ALA A 354 6.49 5.99 11.67
CA ALA A 354 7.39 4.99 11.14
C ALA A 354 8.83 5.28 11.56
N THR A 355 9.55 4.24 11.92
CA THR A 355 11.01 4.28 12.11
C THR A 355 11.69 3.80 10.82
N VAL A 356 12.87 4.31 10.56
CA VAL A 356 13.74 3.78 9.48
C VAL A 356 14.23 2.40 9.90
N THR A 357 14.24 1.45 8.99
CA THR A 357 14.81 0.14 9.29
C THR A 357 16.33 0.23 9.33
N ASN A 358 16.94 -0.29 10.38
CA ASN A 358 18.39 -0.46 10.44
C ASN A 358 18.79 -1.71 9.64
N LEU A 359 18.80 -1.60 8.31
CA LEU A 359 19.31 -2.67 7.46
C LEU A 359 20.82 -2.85 7.68
N PRO A 360 21.31 -4.09 7.78
CA PRO A 360 22.74 -4.34 7.84
C PRO A 360 23.48 -3.72 6.64
N PHE A 361 24.62 -3.10 6.90
CA PHE A 361 25.33 -2.37 5.83
C PHE A 361 25.79 -3.28 4.70
N ASN A 362 26.15 -4.55 4.99
CA ASN A 362 26.44 -5.54 3.96
C ASN A 362 25.24 -5.81 3.03
N LEU A 363 24.01 -5.86 3.57
CA LEU A 363 22.80 -5.98 2.74
C LEU A 363 22.59 -4.73 1.87
N ILE A 364 22.82 -3.54 2.42
CA ILE A 364 22.75 -2.29 1.63
C ILE A 364 23.77 -2.33 0.50
N THR A 365 24.99 -2.82 0.77
CA THR A 365 26.05 -3.00 -0.24
C THR A 365 25.66 -4.02 -1.30
N ASP A 366 25.06 -5.15 -0.92
CA ASP A 366 24.60 -6.17 -1.86
C ASP A 366 23.48 -5.63 -2.79
N ILE A 367 22.55 -4.86 -2.23
CA ILE A 367 21.51 -4.16 -3.03
C ILE A 367 22.19 -3.16 -3.99
N GLN A 368 23.14 -2.37 -3.51
CA GLN A 368 23.91 -1.42 -4.35
C GLN A 368 24.60 -2.11 -5.53
N LEU A 369 25.26 -3.25 -5.28
CA LEU A 369 25.92 -4.01 -6.34
C LEU A 369 24.94 -4.46 -7.42
N LYS A 370 23.79 -5.02 -7.04
CA LYS A 370 22.74 -5.42 -7.97
C LYS A 370 22.14 -4.22 -8.74
N LEU A 371 21.95 -3.09 -8.08
CA LEU A 371 21.45 -1.88 -8.73
C LEU A 371 22.48 -1.30 -9.72
N ASN A 372 23.78 -1.45 -9.46
CA ASN A 372 24.84 -1.03 -10.39
C ASN A 372 24.91 -1.90 -11.66
N GLU A 373 24.37 -3.10 -11.64
CA GLU A 373 24.22 -3.94 -12.83
C GLU A 373 23.14 -3.39 -13.80
N ILE A 374 22.30 -2.46 -13.34
CA ILE A 374 21.30 -1.78 -14.15
C ILE A 374 21.94 -0.46 -14.66
N PRO A 375 22.28 -0.33 -15.96
CA PRO A 375 23.10 0.77 -16.47
C PRO A 375 22.50 2.16 -16.27
N GLU A 376 21.18 2.25 -16.18
CA GLU A 376 20.45 3.50 -15.99
C GLU A 376 20.51 4.04 -14.55
N SER A 377 20.99 3.24 -13.57
CA SER A 377 21.15 3.67 -12.17
C SER A 377 22.27 4.71 -12.03
N LYS A 378 21.92 5.90 -11.51
CA LYS A 378 22.85 7.04 -11.37
C LYS A 378 23.31 7.22 -9.92
N HIS A 379 22.54 7.87 -9.08
CA HIS A 379 22.78 7.90 -7.64
C HIS A 379 21.99 6.78 -6.97
N ILE A 380 22.57 6.17 -5.95
CA ILE A 380 21.88 5.25 -5.07
C ILE A 380 21.90 5.85 -3.67
N PHE A 381 20.72 6.11 -3.13
CA PHE A 381 20.50 6.70 -1.81
C PHE A 381 19.79 5.75 -0.89
N TYR A 382 20.01 5.93 0.41
CA TYR A 382 19.17 5.37 1.47
C TYR A 382 18.45 6.51 2.19
N ASP A 383 17.12 6.47 2.26
CA ASP A 383 16.33 7.46 2.99
C ASP A 383 16.36 7.15 4.50
N VAL A 384 17.06 7.99 5.26
CA VAL A 384 17.25 7.85 6.70
C VAL A 384 16.23 8.65 7.52
N THR A 385 15.14 9.11 6.92
CA THR A 385 14.18 9.99 7.57
C THR A 385 13.00 9.21 8.17
N PRO A 386 12.74 9.31 9.48
CA PRO A 386 11.56 8.70 10.10
C PRO A 386 10.27 9.44 9.70
N LYS A 387 9.12 8.88 10.07
CA LYS A 387 7.82 9.55 9.98
C LYS A 387 7.28 9.85 11.38
N PRO A 388 7.05 11.11 11.77
CA PRO A 388 7.50 12.33 11.08
C PRO A 388 9.03 12.51 11.10
N PRO A 389 9.65 13.45 10.36
CA PRO A 389 9.06 14.48 9.50
C PRO A 389 8.79 14.02 8.06
N ALA A 390 9.20 12.82 7.65
CA ALA A 390 8.85 12.30 6.33
C ALA A 390 7.44 11.69 6.29
N THR A 391 6.95 11.41 5.09
CA THR A 391 5.85 10.48 4.83
C THR A 391 6.38 9.08 4.50
N ILE A 392 5.51 8.09 4.34
CA ILE A 392 5.91 6.76 3.86
C ILE A 392 6.32 6.86 2.40
N GLU A 393 5.40 7.24 1.53
CA GLU A 393 5.62 7.42 0.10
C GLU A 393 6.14 8.83 -0.23
N TYR A 394 6.62 9.04 -1.47
CA TYR A 394 7.25 10.29 -1.91
C TYR A 394 6.30 11.24 -2.62
N VAL A 395 5.15 10.72 -3.06
CA VAL A 395 4.18 11.42 -3.89
C VAL A 395 2.79 11.36 -3.27
#